data_983909da290872263395dda7aa08f8a3
#
_entry.id   983909da290872263395dda7aa08f8a3
#
_cell.length_a   1.000
_cell.length_b   1.000
_cell.length_c   1.000
_cell.angle_alpha   90.00
_cell.angle_beta   90.00
_cell.angle_gamma   90.00
#
_symmetry.space_group_name_H-M   'P 1'
#
loop_
_entity.id
_entity.type
_entity.pdbx_description
1 polymer ?
#
loop_
_entity_poly.entity_id
_entity_poly.type
_entity_poly.pdbx_seq_one_letter_code
_entity_poly.pdbx_strand_id
1 'polypeptide(L)'
;MDMRAQPRQRMKLVMVGNGMAGVRTLEELLKLAPDLYDITVFGAEPHPNYNRILLSPVLAGEQTLEQIVLNDWAWYADNGVALHAGFEVTEVDRVKRLVHARHASGETLSAPYDRLILATGSKPFILPIPGKELKGVLAYRDIADTQAMIDAAAKYR
;
A
#
# COMPACT_ATOMS: atom_id res chain seq x y z
N MET A 1 -21.80 -34.71 -26.34
CA MET A 1 -20.69 -34.96 -25.40
C MET A 1 -20.19 -33.57 -25.00
N ASP A 2 -20.74 -33.04 -23.91
CA ASP A 2 -20.57 -31.63 -23.48
C ASP A 2 -19.24 -31.51 -22.72
N MET A 3 -18.20 -31.10 -23.40
CA MET A 3 -16.91 -30.76 -22.77
C MET A 3 -17.05 -29.39 -22.06
N ARG A 4 -17.66 -29.42 -20.88
CA ARG A 4 -17.59 -28.23 -19.98
C ARG A 4 -16.13 -27.99 -19.67
N ALA A 5 -15.59 -26.88 -20.20
CA ALA A 5 -14.26 -26.41 -19.87
C ALA A 5 -14.19 -26.24 -18.34
N GLN A 6 -13.30 -26.97 -17.68
CA GLN A 6 -13.04 -26.78 -16.27
C GLN A 6 -12.64 -25.32 -16.06
N PRO A 7 -13.17 -24.61 -15.04
CA PRO A 7 -12.76 -23.24 -14.76
C PRO A 7 -11.26 -23.23 -14.54
N ARG A 8 -10.53 -22.44 -15.34
CA ARG A 8 -9.09 -22.26 -15.16
C ARG A 8 -8.86 -21.72 -13.74
N GLN A 9 -8.08 -22.46 -12.96
CA GLN A 9 -7.68 -21.99 -11.64
C GLN A 9 -6.91 -20.66 -11.82
N ARG A 10 -7.36 -19.59 -11.15
CA ARG A 10 -6.70 -18.29 -11.18
C ARG A 10 -5.31 -18.41 -10.55
N MET A 11 -4.34 -17.74 -11.13
CA MET A 11 -2.99 -17.63 -10.55
C MET A 11 -3.02 -16.66 -9.37
N LYS A 12 -2.19 -16.91 -8.37
CA LYS A 12 -2.05 -16.02 -7.21
C LYS A 12 -1.06 -14.91 -7.53
N LEU A 13 -1.53 -13.67 -7.51
CA LEU A 13 -0.70 -12.48 -7.64
C LEU A 13 -0.60 -11.79 -6.27
N VAL A 14 0.61 -11.63 -5.76
CA VAL A 14 0.86 -10.80 -4.59
C VAL A 14 1.56 -9.51 -5.02
N MET A 15 1.05 -8.37 -4.54
CA MET A 15 1.69 -7.08 -4.70
C MET A 15 2.14 -6.54 -3.34
N VAL A 16 3.41 -6.17 -3.24
CA VAL A 16 4.01 -5.53 -2.07
C VAL A 16 4.11 -4.04 -2.31
N GLY A 17 3.35 -3.28 -1.52
CA GLY A 17 3.18 -1.84 -1.65
C GLY A 17 1.83 -1.47 -2.24
N ASN A 18 1.14 -0.52 -1.59
CA ASN A 18 -0.19 -0.02 -1.96
C ASN A 18 -0.13 1.44 -2.43
N GLY A 19 0.94 1.81 -3.10
CA GLY A 19 1.13 3.16 -3.64
C GLY A 19 0.58 3.35 -5.05
N MET A 20 0.64 4.60 -5.53
CA MET A 20 0.07 5.00 -6.83
C MET A 20 0.53 4.13 -8.00
N ALA A 21 1.82 3.83 -8.11
CA ALA A 21 2.36 3.07 -9.24
C ALA A 21 1.89 1.61 -9.23
N GLY A 22 1.90 0.96 -8.03
CA GLY A 22 1.45 -0.42 -7.88
C GLY A 22 -0.04 -0.56 -8.20
N VAL A 23 -0.90 0.26 -7.60
CA VAL A 23 -2.35 0.20 -7.82
C VAL A 23 -2.70 0.57 -9.26
N ARG A 24 -2.01 1.54 -9.88
CA ARG A 24 -2.19 1.83 -11.31
C ARG A 24 -1.88 0.60 -12.18
N THR A 25 -0.85 -0.17 -11.82
CA THR A 25 -0.54 -1.43 -12.49
C THR A 25 -1.68 -2.45 -12.35
N LEU A 26 -2.30 -2.55 -11.18
CA LEU A 26 -3.47 -3.42 -10.98
C LEU A 26 -4.69 -2.95 -11.77
N GLU A 27 -4.95 -1.66 -11.83
CA GLU A 27 -6.04 -1.10 -12.65
C GLU A 27 -5.91 -1.52 -14.12
N GLU A 28 -4.72 -1.40 -14.68
CA GLU A 28 -4.48 -1.82 -16.08
C GLU A 28 -4.55 -3.34 -16.23
N LEU A 29 -4.02 -4.11 -15.28
CA LEU A 29 -4.10 -5.56 -15.29
C LEU A 29 -5.55 -6.06 -15.25
N LEU A 30 -6.38 -5.48 -14.39
CA LEU A 30 -7.80 -5.84 -14.27
C LEU A 30 -8.60 -5.51 -15.55
N LYS A 31 -8.25 -4.43 -16.25
CA LYS A 31 -8.84 -4.13 -17.57
C LYS A 31 -8.46 -5.15 -18.64
N LEU A 32 -7.20 -5.58 -18.64
CA LEU A 32 -6.67 -6.49 -19.66
C LEU A 32 -7.02 -7.95 -19.40
N ALA A 33 -7.06 -8.37 -18.13
CA ALA A 33 -7.20 -9.77 -17.73
C ALA A 33 -7.90 -9.91 -16.37
N PRO A 34 -9.20 -9.55 -16.27
CA PRO A 34 -9.93 -9.47 -14.98
C PRO A 34 -10.03 -10.81 -14.25
N ASP A 35 -9.96 -11.93 -14.96
CA ASP A 35 -10.15 -13.28 -14.41
C ASP A 35 -8.85 -14.08 -14.30
N LEU A 36 -7.69 -13.47 -14.57
CA LEU A 36 -6.42 -14.19 -14.62
C LEU A 36 -5.84 -14.47 -13.23
N TYR A 37 -6.05 -13.55 -12.28
CA TYR A 37 -5.40 -13.60 -10.97
C TYR A 37 -6.38 -13.48 -9.81
N ASP A 38 -6.06 -14.18 -8.73
CA ASP A 38 -6.51 -13.86 -7.38
C ASP A 38 -5.46 -12.90 -6.77
N ILE A 39 -5.85 -11.67 -6.49
CA ILE A 39 -4.92 -10.58 -6.17
C ILE A 39 -4.92 -10.31 -4.67
N THR A 40 -3.72 -10.33 -4.06
CA THR A 40 -3.48 -9.90 -2.68
C THR A 40 -2.50 -8.74 -2.67
N VAL A 41 -2.82 -7.68 -1.92
CA VAL A 41 -1.99 -6.48 -1.76
C VAL A 41 -1.62 -6.29 -0.30
N PHE A 42 -0.34 -6.08 -0.01
CA PHE A 42 0.14 -5.66 1.30
C PHE A 42 0.57 -4.20 1.26
N GLY A 43 -0.03 -3.37 2.12
CA GLY A 43 0.31 -1.98 2.30
C GLY A 43 0.79 -1.72 3.73
N ALA A 44 1.99 -1.13 3.91
CA ALA A 44 2.51 -0.82 5.24
C ALA A 44 1.71 0.29 5.96
N GLU A 45 1.14 1.22 5.20
CA GLU A 45 0.24 2.25 5.74
C GLU A 45 -1.19 1.70 5.94
N PRO A 46 -1.92 2.13 6.99
CA PRO A 46 -3.29 1.65 7.27
C PRO A 46 -4.35 2.38 6.42
N HIS A 47 -4.02 2.69 5.19
CA HIS A 47 -4.85 3.50 4.29
C HIS A 47 -5.05 2.82 2.94
N PRO A 48 -6.18 3.07 2.24
CA PRO A 48 -6.32 2.71 0.84
C PRO A 48 -5.38 3.57 -0.01
N ASN A 49 -5.27 3.30 -1.32
CA ASN A 49 -4.40 4.08 -2.20
C ASN A 49 -4.84 5.53 -2.29
N TYR A 50 -3.90 6.45 -2.08
CA TYR A 50 -4.13 7.89 -2.12
C TYR A 50 -3.06 8.61 -2.96
N ASN A 51 -3.40 9.82 -3.39
CA ASN A 51 -2.49 10.68 -4.14
C ASN A 51 -1.50 11.37 -3.19
N ARG A 52 -0.31 10.80 -3.09
CA ARG A 52 0.76 11.30 -2.22
C ARG A 52 1.23 12.71 -2.59
N ILE A 53 1.06 13.13 -3.83
CA ILE A 53 1.42 14.49 -4.29
C ILE A 53 0.51 15.54 -3.62
N LEU A 54 -0.73 15.16 -3.29
CA LEU A 54 -1.71 16.04 -2.67
C LEU A 54 -1.60 16.13 -1.14
N LEU A 55 -0.56 15.56 -0.52
CA LEU A 55 -0.31 15.75 0.91
C LEU A 55 0.01 17.20 1.25
N SER A 56 0.60 17.99 0.33
CA SER A 56 0.86 19.41 0.56
C SER A 56 -0.41 20.25 0.67
N PRO A 57 -1.42 20.15 -0.21
CA PRO A 57 -2.74 20.72 0.02
C PRO A 57 -3.42 20.27 1.32
N VAL A 58 -3.24 19.00 1.74
CA VAL A 58 -3.77 18.53 3.02
C VAL A 58 -3.06 19.23 4.19
N LEU A 59 -1.74 19.35 4.16
CA LEU A 59 -0.95 20.09 5.16
C LEU A 59 -1.37 21.55 5.24
N ALA A 60 -1.69 22.17 4.09
CA ALA A 60 -2.17 23.55 4.01
C ALA A 60 -3.62 23.73 4.48
N GLY A 61 -4.38 22.64 4.72
CA GLY A 61 -5.79 22.70 5.07
C GLY A 61 -6.73 22.98 3.91
N GLU A 62 -6.25 22.87 2.67
CA GLU A 62 -7.01 23.08 1.44
C GLU A 62 -7.79 21.86 0.99
N GLN A 63 -7.34 20.66 1.39
CA GLN A 63 -7.97 19.38 1.10
C GLN A 63 -8.02 18.49 2.33
N THR A 64 -8.96 17.53 2.34
CA THR A 64 -9.03 16.47 3.35
C THR A 64 -8.35 15.20 2.87
N LEU A 65 -8.06 14.27 3.79
CA LEU A 65 -7.49 12.97 3.44
C LEU A 65 -8.42 12.16 2.53
N GLU A 66 -9.73 12.25 2.74
CA GLU A 66 -10.73 11.56 1.92
C GLU A 66 -10.73 12.05 0.47
N GLN A 67 -10.48 13.34 0.26
CA GLN A 67 -10.46 13.94 -1.08
C GLN A 67 -9.26 13.52 -1.92
N ILE A 68 -8.18 13.07 -1.29
CA ILE A 68 -6.98 12.61 -1.98
C ILE A 68 -6.92 11.10 -2.21
N VAL A 69 -7.90 10.34 -1.71
CA VAL A 69 -8.03 8.90 -1.99
C VAL A 69 -8.28 8.67 -3.48
N LEU A 70 -7.50 7.78 -4.09
CA LEU A 70 -7.61 7.40 -5.50
C LEU A 70 -8.47 6.16 -5.68
N ASN A 71 -8.26 5.16 -4.84
CA ASN A 71 -9.00 3.90 -4.83
C ASN A 71 -9.44 3.66 -3.39
N ASP A 72 -10.73 3.79 -3.13
CA ASP A 72 -11.31 3.56 -1.80
C ASP A 72 -11.45 2.06 -1.48
N TRP A 73 -11.87 1.75 -0.26
CA TRP A 73 -12.05 0.35 0.18
C TRP A 73 -13.05 -0.41 -0.69
N ALA A 74 -14.09 0.27 -1.19
CA ALA A 74 -15.08 -0.33 -2.07
C ALA A 74 -14.45 -0.76 -3.39
N TRP A 75 -13.55 0.05 -3.97
CA TRP A 75 -12.84 -0.30 -5.19
C TRP A 75 -12.10 -1.65 -5.08
N TYR A 76 -11.40 -1.91 -3.96
CA TYR A 76 -10.71 -3.19 -3.75
C TYR A 76 -11.71 -4.34 -3.66
N ALA A 77 -12.79 -4.17 -2.90
CA ALA A 77 -13.82 -5.20 -2.75
C ALA A 77 -14.51 -5.52 -4.08
N ASP A 78 -14.91 -4.50 -4.83
CA ASP A 78 -15.62 -4.64 -6.11
C ASP A 78 -14.76 -5.31 -7.19
N ASN A 79 -13.44 -5.13 -7.12
CA ASN A 79 -12.49 -5.76 -8.04
C ASN A 79 -11.91 -7.10 -7.51
N GLY A 80 -12.39 -7.61 -6.38
CA GLY A 80 -11.92 -8.87 -5.80
C GLY A 80 -10.47 -8.84 -5.35
N VAL A 81 -9.95 -7.66 -4.98
CA VAL A 81 -8.58 -7.46 -4.49
C VAL A 81 -8.56 -7.53 -2.98
N ALA A 82 -7.83 -8.48 -2.41
CA ALA A 82 -7.62 -8.60 -0.97
C ALA A 82 -6.54 -7.61 -0.52
N LEU A 83 -6.94 -6.45 0.02
CA LEU A 83 -6.02 -5.46 0.58
C LEU A 83 -5.79 -5.70 2.08
N HIS A 84 -4.55 -5.93 2.46
CA HIS A 84 -4.05 -5.95 3.84
C HIS A 84 -3.31 -4.65 4.15
N ALA A 85 -4.07 -3.60 4.52
CA ALA A 85 -3.52 -2.32 4.92
C ALA A 85 -2.98 -2.38 6.36
N GLY A 86 -1.87 -1.68 6.63
CA GLY A 86 -1.16 -1.73 7.91
C GLY A 86 -0.24 -2.95 8.08
N PHE A 87 -0.11 -3.78 7.05
CA PHE A 87 0.79 -4.94 7.07
C PHE A 87 2.07 -4.65 6.27
N GLU A 88 3.18 -4.50 6.97
CA GLU A 88 4.50 -4.36 6.36
C GLU A 88 5.06 -5.74 6.00
N VAL A 89 5.45 -5.91 4.74
CA VAL A 89 6.12 -7.14 4.29
C VAL A 89 7.54 -7.16 4.85
N THR A 90 7.86 -8.23 5.58
CA THR A 90 9.15 -8.42 6.25
C THR A 90 10.07 -9.38 5.53
N GLU A 91 9.49 -10.31 4.74
CA GLU A 91 10.25 -11.35 4.06
C GLU A 91 9.54 -11.82 2.79
N VAL A 92 10.32 -12.18 1.78
CA VAL A 92 9.88 -12.90 0.58
C VAL A 92 10.67 -14.19 0.46
N ASP A 93 10.04 -15.31 0.79
CA ASP A 93 10.60 -16.65 0.56
C ASP A 93 10.40 -17.05 -0.92
N ARG A 94 11.45 -16.91 -1.70
CA ARG A 94 11.41 -17.22 -3.15
C ARG A 94 11.37 -18.71 -3.45
N VAL A 95 11.82 -19.55 -2.52
CA VAL A 95 11.83 -21.01 -2.70
C VAL A 95 10.43 -21.56 -2.49
N LYS A 96 9.79 -21.18 -1.39
CA LYS A 96 8.42 -21.58 -1.08
C LYS A 96 7.37 -20.72 -1.79
N ARG A 97 7.79 -19.60 -2.41
CA ARG A 97 6.91 -18.60 -3.00
C ARG A 97 5.86 -18.08 -2.01
N LEU A 98 6.36 -17.59 -0.86
CA LEU A 98 5.56 -17.01 0.21
C LEU A 98 6.03 -15.58 0.48
N VAL A 99 5.08 -14.69 0.71
CA VAL A 99 5.31 -13.36 1.26
C VAL A 99 4.86 -13.37 2.71
N HIS A 100 5.71 -12.89 3.61
CA HIS A 100 5.42 -12.75 5.04
C HIS A 100 5.28 -11.28 5.39
N ALA A 101 4.20 -10.93 6.08
CA ALA A 101 3.91 -9.57 6.49
C ALA A 101 3.52 -9.51 7.96
N ARG A 102 3.76 -8.36 8.60
CA ARG A 102 3.47 -8.10 10.00
C ARG A 102 2.74 -6.78 10.16
N HIS A 103 1.70 -6.79 10.98
CA HIS A 103 1.00 -5.61 11.45
C HIS A 103 1.68 -5.04 12.71
N ALA A 104 1.50 -3.74 12.99
CA ALA A 104 2.04 -3.09 14.19
C ALA A 104 1.56 -3.73 15.52
N SER A 105 0.38 -4.38 15.53
CA SER A 105 -0.13 -5.16 16.68
C SER A 105 0.64 -6.44 16.97
N GLY A 106 1.57 -6.86 16.07
CA GLY A 106 2.26 -8.13 16.14
C GLY A 106 1.59 -9.26 15.36
N GLU A 107 0.41 -9.05 14.81
CA GLU A 107 -0.24 -10.01 13.92
C GLU A 107 0.61 -10.26 12.68
N THR A 108 0.68 -11.52 12.25
CA THR A 108 1.44 -11.94 11.06
C THR A 108 0.53 -12.61 10.06
N LEU A 109 0.76 -12.32 8.78
CA LEU A 109 0.10 -12.97 7.65
C LEU A 109 1.13 -13.51 6.67
N SER A 110 0.75 -14.57 5.96
CA SER A 110 1.55 -15.13 4.87
C SER A 110 0.67 -15.39 3.66
N ALA A 111 1.13 -15.00 2.49
CA ALA A 111 0.41 -15.21 1.24
C ALA A 111 1.30 -15.93 0.21
N PRO A 112 0.82 -17.06 -0.37
CA PRO A 112 1.50 -17.72 -1.47
C PRO A 112 1.30 -16.95 -2.77
N TYR A 113 2.30 -17.01 -3.67
CA TYR A 113 2.21 -16.35 -4.96
C TYR A 113 2.72 -17.20 -6.13
N ASP A 114 2.09 -17.06 -7.28
CA ASP A 114 2.60 -17.51 -8.59
C ASP A 114 3.35 -16.36 -9.28
N ARG A 115 2.89 -15.13 -9.05
CA ARG A 115 3.53 -13.89 -9.52
C ARG A 115 3.63 -12.90 -8.37
N LEU A 116 4.70 -12.11 -8.38
CA LEU A 116 4.98 -11.11 -7.35
C LEU A 116 5.31 -9.77 -8.02
N ILE A 117 4.65 -8.71 -7.54
CA ILE A 117 4.96 -7.33 -7.89
C ILE A 117 5.56 -6.65 -6.66
N LEU A 118 6.75 -6.07 -6.81
CA LEU A 118 7.38 -5.25 -5.79
C LEU A 118 7.21 -3.78 -6.17
N ALA A 119 6.32 -3.08 -5.47
CA ALA A 119 6.01 -1.66 -5.66
C ALA A 119 6.14 -0.90 -4.34
N THR A 120 7.21 -1.17 -3.59
CA THR A 120 7.43 -0.72 -2.21
C THR A 120 7.69 0.78 -2.07
N GLY A 121 7.94 1.48 -3.17
CA GLY A 121 8.25 2.91 -3.16
C GLY A 121 9.62 3.20 -2.56
N SER A 122 9.73 4.32 -1.83
CA SER A 122 10.97 4.77 -1.20
C SER A 122 10.72 5.26 0.22
N LYS A 123 11.77 5.27 1.05
CA LYS A 123 11.75 5.92 2.37
C LYS A 123 12.52 7.24 2.28
N PRO A 124 12.14 8.28 3.06
CA PRO A 124 12.90 9.51 3.11
C PRO A 124 14.32 9.25 3.64
N PHE A 125 15.29 9.87 3.01
CA PHE A 125 16.67 9.83 3.49
C PHE A 125 16.85 10.94 4.53
N ILE A 126 17.10 10.56 5.78
CA ILE A 126 17.42 11.50 6.84
C ILE A 126 18.94 11.67 6.88
N LEU A 127 19.39 12.90 6.65
CA LEU A 127 20.81 13.22 6.66
C LEU A 127 21.46 12.84 7.99
N PRO A 128 22.66 12.20 7.98
CA PRO A 128 23.36 11.79 9.20
C PRO A 128 24.10 12.99 9.84
N ILE A 129 23.37 14.04 10.17
CA ILE A 129 23.89 15.25 10.81
C ILE A 129 23.56 15.26 12.32
N PRO A 130 24.36 15.95 13.16
CA PRO A 130 24.04 16.13 14.56
C PRO A 130 22.67 16.79 14.73
N GLY A 131 21.86 16.28 15.67
CA GLY A 131 20.53 16.81 15.96
C GLY A 131 19.40 16.21 15.14
N LYS A 132 19.65 15.28 14.21
CA LYS A 132 18.61 14.61 13.43
C LYS A 132 17.58 13.84 14.28
N GLU A 133 17.98 13.45 15.48
CA GLU A 133 17.17 12.74 16.49
C GLU A 133 16.40 13.67 17.41
N LEU A 134 16.57 14.98 17.30
CA LEU A 134 15.90 15.95 18.16
C LEU A 134 14.39 15.96 17.89
N LYS A 135 13.63 16.17 18.96
CA LYS A 135 12.19 16.34 18.87
C LYS A 135 11.83 17.51 17.97
N GLY A 136 10.98 17.27 16.99
CA GLY A 136 10.56 18.27 16.01
C GLY A 136 11.31 18.18 14.67
N VAL A 137 12.33 17.33 14.57
CA VAL A 137 12.88 16.94 13.26
C VAL A 137 11.96 15.88 12.66
N LEU A 138 11.29 16.23 11.57
CA LEU A 138 10.27 15.40 10.92
C LEU A 138 10.67 15.10 9.49
N ALA A 139 10.33 13.90 9.01
CA ALA A 139 10.28 13.60 7.58
C ALA A 139 8.97 14.14 6.98
N TYR A 140 8.88 14.16 5.65
CA TYR A 140 7.65 14.49 4.94
C TYR A 140 7.47 13.54 3.77
N ARG A 141 6.72 12.48 3.99
CA ARG A 141 6.56 11.42 2.99
C ARG A 141 5.15 10.86 2.90
N ASP A 142 4.45 10.71 4.03
CA ASP A 142 3.18 10.01 4.12
C ASP A 142 2.15 10.77 4.96
N ILE A 143 0.97 10.16 5.15
CA ILE A 143 -0.11 10.74 5.95
C ILE A 143 0.32 10.94 7.41
N ALA A 144 1.07 9.99 7.99
CA ALA A 144 1.50 10.09 9.37
C ALA A 144 2.47 11.26 9.58
N ASP A 145 3.42 11.46 8.65
CA ASP A 145 4.31 12.61 8.65
C ASP A 145 3.53 13.94 8.55
N THR A 146 2.55 13.99 7.63
CA THR A 146 1.69 15.16 7.42
C THR A 146 0.89 15.49 8.68
N GLN A 147 0.30 14.49 9.33
CA GLN A 147 -0.45 14.67 10.57
C GLN A 147 0.45 15.15 11.70
N ALA A 148 1.66 14.59 11.82
CA ALA A 148 2.64 15.04 12.83
C ALA A 148 3.01 16.52 12.67
N MET A 149 3.12 17.01 11.42
CA MET A 149 3.37 18.43 11.13
C MET A 149 2.17 19.30 11.50
N ILE A 150 0.95 18.88 11.18
CA ILE A 150 -0.29 19.59 11.54
C ILE A 150 -0.40 19.71 13.08
N ASP A 151 -0.17 18.62 13.80
CA ASP A 151 -0.23 18.57 15.26
C ASP A 151 0.85 19.46 15.90
N ALA A 152 2.05 19.45 15.34
CA ALA A 152 3.14 20.34 15.80
C ALA A 152 2.80 21.81 15.57
N ALA A 153 2.26 22.18 14.41
CA ALA A 153 1.83 23.54 14.11
C ALA A 153 0.72 24.04 15.05
N ALA A 154 -0.21 23.17 15.41
CA ALA A 154 -1.28 23.52 16.36
C ALA A 154 -0.77 23.70 17.77
N LYS A 155 0.26 22.93 18.19
CA LYS A 155 0.80 22.93 19.56
C LYS A 155 1.76 24.07 19.84
N TYR A 156 2.52 24.51 18.86
CA TYR A 156 3.65 25.43 19.05
C TYR A 156 3.41 26.80 18.38
N ARG A 157 2.17 27.19 18.21
CA ARG A 157 1.74 28.55 17.81
C ARG A 157 1.94 29.56 18.93
#